data_bf7f5707c885feb0fe2d4fe6dbba96e5
#
_entry.id   bf7f5707c885feb0fe2d4fe6dbba96e5
#
_cell.length_a   1.000
_cell.length_b   1.000
_cell.length_c   1.000
_cell.angle_alpha   90.00
_cell.angle_beta   90.00
_cell.angle_gamma   90.00
#
_symmetry.space_group_name_H-M   'P 1'
#
loop_
_entity.id
_entity.type
_entity.pdbx_description
1 polymer ?
#
loop_
_entity_poly.entity_id
_entity_poly.type
_entity_poly.pdbx_seq_one_letter_code
_entity_poly.pdbx_strand_id
1 'polypeptide(L)'
;QLDNFGVRLLTTLPLATRVMKLPQHELSTVVVLTVNGKEQTVTTEPQRPLLDVLREDLQLIGTKYGCGEGACGACSVLLDGEVVRSCITPASAAAGRSVTTIEGIADGDRLHPVQEAFAEHGVLQCGFCAPGMVVAAAALLRGTPRPTKAQIVEALNGNLCRCGTYPALVAAVQEAANDVGEANQR
;
A
#
# COMPACT_ATOMS: atom_id res chain seq x y z
N GLN A 1 37.39 -39.18 42.67
CA GLN A 1 37.35 -40.28 41.72
C GLN A 1 37.44 -39.70 40.31
N LEU A 2 38.54 -39.94 39.62
CA LEU A 2 38.73 -39.58 38.21
C LEU A 2 38.04 -40.67 37.39
N ASP A 3 37.11 -40.28 36.55
CA ASP A 3 36.59 -41.17 35.52
C ASP A 3 37.59 -41.34 34.39
N ASN A 4 37.55 -42.48 33.71
CA ASN A 4 38.57 -43.02 32.81
C ASN A 4 38.85 -42.23 31.53
N PHE A 5 38.40 -40.98 31.38
CA PHE A 5 38.58 -40.17 30.16
C PHE A 5 39.14 -38.78 30.37
N GLY A 6 39.51 -38.39 31.56
CA GLY A 6 40.29 -37.18 31.79
C GLY A 6 39.64 -35.85 31.30
N VAL A 7 38.33 -35.82 31.10
CA VAL A 7 37.64 -34.60 30.61
C VAL A 7 37.07 -33.84 31.81
N ARG A 8 37.69 -32.71 32.11
CA ARG A 8 37.10 -31.74 33.05
C ARG A 8 35.80 -31.20 32.46
N LEU A 9 34.69 -31.57 33.03
CA LEU A 9 33.42 -30.90 32.83
C LEU A 9 33.57 -29.46 33.31
N LEU A 10 33.73 -28.53 32.32
CA LEU A 10 33.54 -27.12 32.55
C LEU A 10 32.06 -26.95 32.88
N THR A 11 31.75 -26.67 34.11
CA THR A 11 30.42 -26.20 34.54
C THR A 11 30.02 -25.00 33.68
N THR A 12 29.07 -25.22 32.82
CA THR A 12 28.45 -24.22 31.99
C THR A 12 27.84 -23.13 32.88
N LEU A 13 28.45 -21.97 32.89
CA LEU A 13 27.81 -20.75 33.36
C LEU A 13 26.54 -20.55 32.52
N PRO A 14 25.37 -20.29 33.11
CA PRO A 14 24.19 -19.92 32.37
C PRO A 14 24.46 -18.54 31.73
N LEU A 15 24.68 -18.49 30.42
CA LEU A 15 24.53 -17.26 29.67
C LEU A 15 23.05 -16.87 29.78
N ALA A 16 22.73 -16.12 30.84
CA ALA A 16 21.51 -15.36 30.89
C ALA A 16 21.69 -14.21 29.88
N THR A 17 21.41 -14.49 28.60
CA THR A 17 21.21 -13.46 27.60
C THR A 17 19.91 -12.75 28.00
N ARG A 18 20.03 -11.81 28.93
CA ARG A 18 18.96 -10.89 29.28
C ARG A 18 18.81 -9.96 28.07
N VAL A 19 18.03 -10.38 27.09
CA VAL A 19 17.55 -9.47 26.07
C VAL A 19 16.78 -8.39 26.81
N MET A 20 17.43 -7.25 27.02
CA MET A 20 16.74 -6.06 27.48
C MET A 20 15.74 -5.69 26.41
N LYS A 21 14.47 -6.06 26.62
CA LYS A 21 13.36 -5.57 25.83
C LYS A 21 13.22 -4.10 26.17
N LEU A 22 13.78 -3.22 25.32
CA LEU A 22 13.54 -1.79 25.44
C LEU A 22 12.02 -1.56 25.41
N PRO A 23 11.48 -0.70 26.27
CA PRO A 23 10.06 -0.40 26.23
C PRO A 23 9.74 0.22 24.86
N GLN A 24 8.89 -0.43 24.10
CA GLN A 24 8.47 -0.03 22.73
C GLN A 24 7.92 1.40 22.69
N HIS A 25 7.47 1.94 23.81
CA HIS A 25 6.90 3.26 23.95
C HIS A 25 7.92 4.42 23.84
N GLU A 26 9.22 4.18 24.05
CA GLU A 26 10.24 5.23 23.97
C GLU A 26 10.63 5.61 22.53
N LEU A 27 10.21 4.84 21.53
CA LEU A 27 10.51 5.10 20.11
C LEU A 27 9.33 5.72 19.35
N SER A 28 8.17 5.90 19.99
CA SER A 28 6.99 6.46 19.33
C SER A 28 7.09 7.97 19.17
N THR A 29 6.67 8.48 18.02
CA THR A 29 6.58 9.91 17.71
C THR A 29 5.18 10.25 17.21
N VAL A 30 4.82 11.51 17.28
CA VAL A 30 3.57 12.02 16.70
C VAL A 30 3.82 12.30 15.22
N VAL A 31 3.04 11.66 14.37
CA VAL A 31 3.01 11.86 12.92
C VAL A 31 1.69 12.53 12.56
N VAL A 32 1.76 13.72 12.00
CA VAL A 32 0.60 14.44 11.44
C VAL A 32 0.67 14.30 9.93
N LEU A 33 -0.43 13.84 9.31
CA LEU A 33 -0.53 13.64 7.86
C LEU A 33 -1.96 13.92 7.40
N THR A 34 -2.14 14.24 6.13
CA THR A 34 -3.48 14.38 5.55
C THR A 34 -3.86 13.10 4.85
N VAL A 35 -4.96 12.45 5.24
CA VAL A 35 -5.45 11.22 4.61
C VAL A 35 -6.83 11.45 4.04
N ASN A 36 -6.99 11.25 2.73
CA ASN A 36 -8.23 11.46 1.99
C ASN A 36 -8.85 12.84 2.29
N GLY A 37 -8.00 13.88 2.29
CA GLY A 37 -8.39 15.27 2.53
C GLY A 37 -8.65 15.63 4.00
N LYS A 38 -8.45 14.71 4.96
CA LYS A 38 -8.63 14.95 6.40
C LYS A 38 -7.30 14.86 7.12
N GLU A 39 -7.01 15.85 7.96
CA GLU A 39 -5.84 15.81 8.84
C GLU A 39 -6.02 14.71 9.88
N GLN A 40 -4.98 13.92 10.06
CA GLN A 40 -4.89 12.81 11.00
C GLN A 40 -3.63 12.96 11.87
N THR A 41 -3.76 12.62 13.13
CA THR A 41 -2.63 12.61 14.07
C THR A 41 -2.52 11.22 14.66
N VAL A 42 -1.37 10.56 14.46
CA VAL A 42 -1.11 9.20 14.92
C VAL A 42 0.17 9.18 15.74
N THR A 43 0.16 8.49 16.88
CA THR A 43 1.36 8.21 17.67
C THR A 43 1.88 6.83 17.29
N THR A 44 3.02 6.77 16.64
CA THR A 44 3.56 5.51 16.09
C THR A 44 5.09 5.53 16.03
N GLU A 45 5.71 4.39 15.83
CA GLU A 45 7.14 4.31 15.53
C GLU A 45 7.41 4.94 14.15
N PRO A 46 8.44 5.80 14.01
CA PRO A 46 8.73 6.49 12.75
C PRO A 46 8.94 5.57 11.55
N GLN A 47 9.51 4.40 11.79
CA GLN A 47 9.84 3.40 10.76
C GLN A 47 8.72 2.37 10.53
N ARG A 48 7.62 2.42 11.30
CA ARG A 48 6.46 1.55 11.07
C ARG A 48 5.92 1.78 9.67
N PRO A 49 5.57 0.71 8.90
CA PRO A 49 5.00 0.85 7.58
C PRO A 49 3.75 1.73 7.57
N LEU A 50 3.66 2.65 6.61
CA LEU A 50 2.47 3.48 6.41
C LEU A 50 1.21 2.62 6.22
N LEU A 51 1.33 1.44 5.59
CA LEU A 51 0.25 0.49 5.43
C LEU A 51 -0.40 0.10 6.77
N ASP A 52 0.41 -0.16 7.79
CA ASP A 52 -0.09 -0.59 9.10
C ASP A 52 -0.80 0.57 9.81
N VAL A 53 -0.26 1.79 9.70
CA VAL A 53 -0.91 3.01 10.20
C VAL A 53 -2.28 3.22 9.54
N LEU A 54 -2.36 3.11 8.22
CA LEU A 54 -3.62 3.26 7.49
C LEU A 54 -4.66 2.22 7.93
N ARG A 55 -4.26 0.97 8.08
CA ARG A 55 -5.16 -0.15 8.35
C ARG A 55 -5.52 -0.31 9.81
N GLU A 56 -4.55 -0.15 10.72
CA GLU A 56 -4.72 -0.46 12.15
C GLU A 56 -5.13 0.77 12.95
N ASP A 57 -4.48 1.92 12.72
CA ASP A 57 -4.78 3.12 13.48
C ASP A 57 -5.95 3.91 12.86
N LEU A 58 -5.99 4.03 11.52
CA LEU A 58 -7.01 4.80 10.82
C LEU A 58 -8.18 3.95 10.28
N GLN A 59 -8.12 2.62 10.44
CA GLN A 59 -9.15 1.66 10.02
C GLN A 59 -9.50 1.72 8.52
N LEU A 60 -8.56 2.19 7.68
CA LEU A 60 -8.69 2.23 6.22
C LEU A 60 -8.22 0.89 5.63
N ILE A 61 -9.11 -0.09 5.64
CA ILE A 61 -8.80 -1.49 5.31
C ILE A 61 -8.82 -1.78 3.80
N GLY A 62 -9.18 -0.82 2.96
CA GLY A 62 -9.20 -0.96 1.49
C GLY A 62 -7.82 -1.20 0.92
N THR A 63 -6.78 -0.53 1.42
CA THR A 63 -5.38 -0.81 1.07
C THR A 63 -4.97 -2.17 1.63
N LYS A 64 -4.42 -3.08 0.78
CA LYS A 64 -4.22 -4.49 1.14
C LYS A 64 -2.75 -4.82 1.45
N TYR A 65 -2.54 -5.63 2.49
CA TYR A 65 -1.24 -6.24 2.77
C TYR A 65 -1.07 -7.50 1.90
N GLY A 66 -0.16 -7.46 0.93
CA GLY A 66 0.15 -8.61 0.07
C GLY A 66 1.53 -9.19 0.39
N CYS A 67 2.58 -8.74 -0.30
CA CYS A 67 3.94 -9.26 -0.13
C CYS A 67 4.71 -8.68 1.08
N GLY A 68 4.43 -7.45 1.48
CA GLY A 68 5.23 -6.73 2.49
C GLY A 68 6.59 -6.19 2.00
N GLU A 69 6.93 -6.39 0.72
CA GLU A 69 8.25 -6.13 0.12
C GLU A 69 8.19 -5.10 -1.02
N GLY A 70 7.07 -4.43 -1.22
CA GLY A 70 6.89 -3.46 -2.31
C GLY A 70 6.67 -4.08 -3.70
N ALA A 71 6.71 -5.41 -3.86
CA ALA A 71 6.73 -6.08 -5.16
C ALA A 71 5.33 -6.24 -5.81
N CYS A 72 4.27 -6.52 -5.01
CA CYS A 72 2.97 -6.93 -5.58
C CYS A 72 1.99 -5.80 -5.87
N GLY A 73 2.18 -4.61 -5.34
CA GLY A 73 1.35 -3.44 -5.56
C GLY A 73 -0.02 -3.41 -4.88
N ALA A 74 -0.42 -4.45 -4.13
CA ALA A 74 -1.71 -4.46 -3.42
C ALA A 74 -1.85 -3.33 -2.38
N CYS A 75 -0.73 -2.82 -1.88
CA CYS A 75 -0.64 -1.75 -0.90
C CYS A 75 -0.44 -0.35 -1.51
N SER A 76 -0.67 -0.17 -2.81
CA SER A 76 -0.48 1.14 -3.46
C SER A 76 -1.40 2.19 -2.89
N VAL A 77 -0.84 3.36 -2.61
CA VAL A 77 -1.53 4.60 -2.25
C VAL A 77 -0.89 5.74 -3.03
N LEU A 78 -1.54 6.90 -3.08
CA LEU A 78 -0.91 8.12 -3.55
C LEU A 78 -0.29 8.86 -2.37
N LEU A 79 0.93 9.32 -2.52
CA LEU A 79 1.61 10.21 -1.59
C LEU A 79 1.97 11.49 -2.37
N ASP A 80 1.29 12.60 -2.05
CA ASP A 80 1.29 13.85 -2.83
C ASP A 80 1.01 13.62 -4.33
N GLY A 81 0.15 12.63 -4.60
CA GLY A 81 -0.24 12.28 -5.95
C GLY A 81 0.62 11.22 -6.65
N GLU A 82 1.76 10.86 -6.12
CA GLU A 82 2.62 9.82 -6.69
C GLU A 82 2.30 8.45 -6.10
N VAL A 83 2.33 7.41 -6.95
CA VAL A 83 2.06 6.03 -6.50
C VAL A 83 3.23 5.49 -5.67
N VAL A 84 2.96 5.15 -4.42
CA VAL A 84 3.95 4.53 -3.53
C VAL A 84 3.45 3.20 -2.98
N ARG A 85 4.38 2.34 -2.55
CA ARG A 85 4.10 1.06 -1.89
C ARG A 85 4.08 1.27 -0.37
N SER A 86 2.91 1.44 0.22
CA SER A 86 2.77 1.78 1.64
C SER A 86 3.37 0.74 2.61
N CYS A 87 3.54 -0.52 2.18
CA CYS A 87 4.16 -1.57 3.01
C CYS A 87 5.68 -1.38 3.24
N ILE A 88 6.35 -0.59 2.40
CA ILE A 88 7.78 -0.28 2.53
C ILE A 88 8.02 1.22 2.72
N THR A 89 6.98 2.04 2.77
CA THR A 89 7.06 3.46 3.05
C THR A 89 6.92 3.66 4.56
N PRO A 90 7.90 4.24 5.25
CA PRO A 90 7.79 4.50 6.69
C PRO A 90 6.77 5.59 6.97
N ALA A 91 6.08 5.51 8.12
CA ALA A 91 5.09 6.51 8.55
C ALA A 91 5.68 7.93 8.60
N SER A 92 6.93 8.07 9.02
CA SER A 92 7.64 9.35 9.04
C SER A 92 7.78 10.00 7.66
N ALA A 93 7.84 9.22 6.58
CA ALA A 93 7.91 9.75 5.21
C ALA A 93 6.59 10.38 4.74
N ALA A 94 5.48 10.09 5.41
CA ALA A 94 4.17 10.66 5.14
C ALA A 94 3.87 11.89 6.03
N ALA A 95 4.75 12.23 6.98
CA ALA A 95 4.56 13.37 7.86
C ALA A 95 4.44 14.68 7.06
N GLY A 96 3.38 15.45 7.32
CA GLY A 96 3.08 16.71 6.65
C GLY A 96 2.65 16.57 5.17
N ARG A 97 2.43 15.33 4.68
CA ARG A 97 2.10 15.04 3.28
C ARG A 97 0.68 14.54 3.13
N SER A 98 0.19 14.55 1.87
CA SER A 98 -1.15 14.09 1.51
C SER A 98 -1.10 12.64 1.04
N VAL A 99 -1.87 11.78 1.71
CA VAL A 99 -2.06 10.37 1.36
C VAL A 99 -3.47 10.19 0.80
N THR A 100 -3.60 9.59 -0.39
CA THR A 100 -4.90 9.15 -0.93
C THR A 100 -4.92 7.64 -1.01
N THR A 101 -5.85 7.02 -0.30
CA THR A 101 -6.12 5.58 -0.36
C THR A 101 -7.26 5.30 -1.32
N ILE A 102 -7.59 4.01 -1.54
CA ILE A 102 -8.72 3.62 -2.40
C ILE A 102 -10.04 4.24 -1.94
N GLU A 103 -10.22 4.44 -0.63
CA GLU A 103 -11.40 5.07 -0.05
C GLU A 103 -11.53 6.55 -0.41
N GLY A 104 -10.42 7.19 -0.79
CA GLY A 104 -10.40 8.60 -1.21
C GLY A 104 -10.31 8.82 -2.72
N ILE A 105 -10.42 7.75 -3.53
CA ILE A 105 -10.43 7.88 -5.01
C ILE A 105 -11.81 8.36 -5.51
N ALA A 106 -12.89 7.92 -4.88
CA ALA A 106 -14.24 8.38 -5.16
C ALA A 106 -14.47 9.80 -4.61
N ASP A 107 -15.38 10.55 -5.22
CA ASP A 107 -15.82 11.87 -4.77
C ASP A 107 -17.20 11.73 -4.11
N GLY A 108 -17.23 11.51 -2.80
CA GLY A 108 -18.44 11.18 -2.07
C GLY A 108 -19.04 9.86 -2.58
N ASP A 109 -20.29 9.91 -3.01
CA ASP A 109 -21.01 8.75 -3.55
C ASP A 109 -20.75 8.51 -5.04
N ARG A 110 -20.02 9.40 -5.71
CA ARG A 110 -19.67 9.27 -7.13
C ARG A 110 -18.37 8.52 -7.29
N LEU A 111 -18.45 7.34 -7.90
CA LEU A 111 -17.27 6.56 -8.22
C LEU A 111 -16.37 7.30 -9.23
N HIS A 112 -15.08 7.05 -9.13
CA HIS A 112 -14.14 7.47 -10.16
C HIS A 112 -14.35 6.60 -11.43
N PRO A 113 -14.19 7.13 -12.67
CA PRO A 113 -14.38 6.36 -13.89
C PRO A 113 -13.63 5.01 -13.94
N VAL A 114 -12.44 4.96 -13.36
CA VAL A 114 -11.70 3.69 -13.22
C VAL A 114 -12.44 2.67 -12.34
N GLN A 115 -13.11 3.10 -11.29
CA GLN A 115 -13.85 2.20 -10.40
C GLN A 115 -15.09 1.66 -11.10
N GLU A 116 -15.80 2.49 -11.83
CA GLU A 116 -16.97 2.11 -12.64
C GLU A 116 -16.57 1.11 -13.72
N ALA A 117 -15.57 1.43 -14.52
CA ALA A 117 -15.07 0.55 -15.59
C ALA A 117 -14.55 -0.81 -15.05
N PHE A 118 -13.91 -0.82 -13.86
CA PHE A 118 -13.46 -2.09 -13.24
C PHE A 118 -14.63 -2.99 -12.86
N ALA A 119 -15.74 -2.40 -12.42
CA ALA A 119 -16.97 -3.15 -12.11
C ALA A 119 -17.63 -3.68 -13.37
N GLU A 120 -17.75 -2.87 -14.42
CA GLU A 120 -18.42 -3.20 -15.68
C GLU A 120 -17.66 -4.25 -16.50
N HIS A 121 -16.33 -4.16 -16.55
CA HIS A 121 -15.49 -5.12 -17.29
C HIS A 121 -15.21 -6.43 -16.56
N GLY A 122 -15.81 -6.65 -15.39
CA GLY A 122 -15.61 -7.89 -14.64
C GLY A 122 -14.15 -8.10 -14.20
N VAL A 123 -13.40 -7.00 -13.97
CA VAL A 123 -12.02 -7.05 -13.48
C VAL A 123 -11.95 -7.68 -12.09
N LEU A 124 -13.03 -7.52 -11.30
CA LEU A 124 -13.09 -7.92 -9.91
C LEU A 124 -13.46 -9.40 -9.77
N GLN A 125 -12.49 -10.28 -9.53
CA GLN A 125 -12.74 -11.67 -9.11
C GLN A 125 -12.61 -11.77 -7.57
N CYS A 126 -11.42 -12.07 -7.04
CA CYS A 126 -11.24 -12.04 -5.58
C CYS A 126 -11.17 -10.63 -4.98
N GLY A 127 -10.93 -9.61 -5.80
CA GLY A 127 -10.88 -8.20 -5.41
C GLY A 127 -9.64 -7.76 -4.65
N PHE A 128 -8.72 -8.66 -4.29
CA PHE A 128 -7.61 -8.34 -3.40
C PHE A 128 -6.60 -7.36 -4.00
N CYS A 129 -6.27 -7.49 -5.28
CA CYS A 129 -5.33 -6.59 -5.98
C CYS A 129 -6.00 -5.30 -6.48
N ALA A 130 -7.33 -5.29 -6.59
CA ALA A 130 -8.08 -4.22 -7.24
C ALA A 130 -7.84 -2.82 -6.63
N PRO A 131 -7.81 -2.63 -5.31
CA PRO A 131 -7.55 -1.31 -4.73
C PRO A 131 -6.24 -0.68 -5.22
N GLY A 132 -5.15 -1.46 -5.21
CA GLY A 132 -3.86 -0.99 -5.68
C GLY A 132 -3.83 -0.70 -7.19
N MET A 133 -4.56 -1.47 -7.98
CA MET A 133 -4.67 -1.26 -9.42
C MET A 133 -5.52 -0.02 -9.76
N VAL A 134 -6.62 0.21 -9.04
CA VAL A 134 -7.44 1.43 -9.20
C VAL A 134 -6.62 2.67 -8.88
N VAL A 135 -5.86 2.66 -7.77
CA VAL A 135 -5.00 3.78 -7.38
C VAL A 135 -3.95 4.07 -8.47
N ALA A 136 -3.29 3.03 -9.00
CA ALA A 136 -2.30 3.19 -10.06
C ALA A 136 -2.91 3.69 -11.38
N ALA A 137 -4.08 3.16 -11.77
CA ALA A 137 -4.79 3.60 -12.97
C ALA A 137 -5.30 5.04 -12.85
N ALA A 138 -5.85 5.44 -11.69
CA ALA A 138 -6.30 6.81 -11.44
C ALA A 138 -5.13 7.81 -11.52
N ALA A 139 -3.96 7.45 -10.97
CA ALA A 139 -2.75 8.25 -11.09
C ALA A 139 -2.28 8.40 -12.55
N LEU A 140 -2.32 7.32 -13.33
CA LEU A 140 -2.00 7.36 -14.75
C LEU A 140 -2.93 8.32 -15.51
N LEU A 141 -4.26 8.17 -15.34
CA LEU A 141 -5.24 8.99 -16.06
C LEU A 141 -5.18 10.47 -15.68
N ARG A 142 -4.77 10.79 -14.45
CA ARG A 142 -4.55 12.18 -14.03
C ARG A 142 -3.36 12.82 -14.79
N GLY A 143 -2.26 12.09 -14.97
CA GLY A 143 -1.06 12.57 -15.68
C GLY A 143 -1.14 12.40 -17.20
N THR A 144 -1.87 11.40 -17.67
CA THR A 144 -2.03 11.03 -19.08
C THR A 144 -3.48 10.66 -19.34
N PRO A 145 -4.36 11.64 -19.65
CA PRO A 145 -5.81 11.39 -19.80
C PRO A 145 -6.19 10.42 -20.94
N ARG A 146 -5.32 10.25 -21.93
CA ARG A 146 -5.52 9.32 -23.06
C ARG A 146 -4.29 8.43 -23.24
N PRO A 147 -4.05 7.48 -22.33
CA PRO A 147 -2.87 6.63 -22.41
C PRO A 147 -3.00 5.61 -23.54
N THR A 148 -1.90 5.31 -24.19
CA THR A 148 -1.80 4.14 -25.06
C THR A 148 -1.86 2.85 -24.24
N LYS A 149 -2.21 1.73 -24.89
CA LYS A 149 -2.19 0.41 -24.23
C LYS A 149 -0.82 0.10 -23.58
N ALA A 150 0.26 0.47 -24.24
CA ALA A 150 1.61 0.27 -23.70
C ALA A 150 1.84 1.06 -22.40
N GLN A 151 1.37 2.31 -22.33
CA GLN A 151 1.45 3.15 -21.14
C GLN A 151 0.59 2.60 -20.00
N ILE A 152 -0.59 2.03 -20.30
CA ILE A 152 -1.42 1.36 -19.29
C ILE A 152 -0.70 0.14 -18.72
N VAL A 153 -0.15 -0.71 -19.59
CA VAL A 153 0.62 -1.90 -19.15
C VAL A 153 1.80 -1.49 -18.30
N GLU A 154 2.55 -0.46 -18.69
CA GLU A 154 3.70 0.02 -17.93
C GLU A 154 3.31 0.60 -16.56
N ALA A 155 2.27 1.42 -16.50
CA ALA A 155 1.79 2.01 -15.25
C ALA A 155 1.26 0.98 -14.24
N LEU A 156 0.71 -0.14 -14.75
CA LEU A 156 0.23 -1.24 -13.95
C LEU A 156 1.28 -2.34 -13.73
N ASN A 157 2.45 -2.21 -14.34
CA ASN A 157 3.57 -3.09 -14.09
C ASN A 157 3.97 -3.04 -12.62
N GLY A 158 4.09 -4.20 -11.98
CA GLY A 158 4.29 -4.30 -10.53
C GLY A 158 3.00 -4.32 -9.70
N ASN A 159 1.82 -4.35 -10.33
CA ASN A 159 0.55 -4.69 -9.69
C ASN A 159 0.15 -6.12 -10.07
N LEU A 160 0.30 -7.07 -9.14
CA LEU A 160 0.11 -8.50 -9.42
C LEU A 160 -1.33 -8.95 -9.17
N CYS A 161 -1.91 -9.63 -10.15
CA CYS A 161 -3.21 -10.29 -10.04
C CYS A 161 -3.08 -11.80 -10.17
N ARG A 162 -3.41 -12.55 -9.12
CA ARG A 162 -3.38 -14.03 -9.15
C ARG A 162 -4.53 -14.62 -9.98
N CYS A 163 -5.62 -13.89 -10.14
CA CYS A 163 -6.77 -14.31 -10.95
C CYS A 163 -6.54 -14.12 -12.46
N GLY A 164 -5.51 -13.36 -12.85
CA GLY A 164 -5.13 -13.22 -14.27
C GLY A 164 -6.02 -12.28 -15.08
N THR A 165 -6.70 -11.31 -14.46
CA THR A 165 -7.67 -10.42 -15.12
C THR A 165 -7.03 -9.30 -15.98
N TYR A 166 -5.76 -9.38 -16.30
CA TYR A 166 -5.01 -8.32 -16.99
C TYR A 166 -5.64 -7.85 -18.32
N PRO A 167 -6.18 -8.71 -19.20
CA PRO A 167 -6.82 -8.23 -20.43
C PRO A 167 -8.04 -7.34 -20.15
N ALA A 168 -8.91 -7.77 -19.22
CA ALA A 168 -10.08 -7.00 -18.80
C ALA A 168 -9.68 -5.69 -18.13
N LEU A 169 -8.62 -5.72 -17.32
CA LEU A 169 -8.08 -4.56 -16.62
C LEU A 169 -7.57 -3.48 -17.59
N VAL A 170 -6.84 -3.88 -18.64
CA VAL A 170 -6.36 -2.94 -19.66
C VAL A 170 -7.54 -2.33 -20.43
N ALA A 171 -8.55 -3.14 -20.79
CA ALA A 171 -9.76 -2.66 -21.46
C ALA A 171 -10.52 -1.65 -20.58
N ALA A 172 -10.71 -1.96 -19.31
CA ALA A 172 -11.38 -1.08 -18.36
C ALA A 172 -10.66 0.28 -18.20
N VAL A 173 -9.33 0.30 -18.13
CA VAL A 173 -8.58 1.57 -18.07
C VAL A 173 -8.68 2.36 -19.35
N GLN A 174 -8.72 1.69 -20.52
CA GLN A 174 -8.94 2.36 -21.82
C GLN A 174 -10.31 3.02 -21.89
N GLU A 175 -11.35 2.37 -21.36
CA GLU A 175 -12.70 2.93 -21.30
C GLU A 175 -12.78 4.11 -20.35
N ALA A 176 -12.29 3.96 -19.11
CA ALA A 176 -12.22 5.04 -18.15
C ALA A 176 -11.47 6.28 -18.67
N ALA A 177 -10.49 6.08 -19.55
CA ALA A 177 -9.76 7.17 -20.19
C ALA A 177 -10.64 7.99 -21.16
N ASN A 178 -11.64 7.40 -21.80
CA ASN A 178 -12.58 8.11 -22.66
C ASN A 178 -13.47 9.03 -21.82
N ASP A 179 -13.98 8.53 -20.70
CA ASP A 179 -14.87 9.29 -19.80
C ASP A 179 -14.16 10.47 -19.14
N VAL A 180 -12.90 10.26 -18.69
CA VAL A 180 -12.06 11.35 -18.16
C VAL A 180 -11.76 12.40 -19.21
N GLY A 181 -11.51 11.98 -20.45
CA GLY A 181 -11.26 12.86 -21.59
C GLY A 181 -12.47 13.74 -21.94
N GLU A 182 -13.68 13.23 -21.83
CA GLU A 182 -14.92 13.99 -22.08
C GLU A 182 -15.24 14.96 -20.94
N ALA A 183 -14.99 14.57 -19.69
CA ALA A 183 -15.21 15.45 -18.54
C ALA A 183 -14.32 16.70 -18.56
N ASN A 184 -13.08 16.58 -19.05
CA ASN A 184 -12.13 17.70 -19.16
C ASN A 184 -12.41 18.65 -20.35
N GLN A 185 -13.35 18.30 -21.25
CA GLN A 185 -13.74 19.14 -22.40
C GLN A 185 -15.02 19.94 -22.16
N ARG A 186 -15.70 19.77 -21.02
CA ARG A 186 -16.91 20.49 -20.60
C ARG A 186 -16.58 21.59 -19.59
#